data_c0c0bfa8e4d19accfd65309802f88fc2
#
_entry.id   c0c0bfa8e4d19accfd65309802f88fc2
#
_cell.length_a   1.000
_cell.length_b   1.000
_cell.length_c   1.000
_cell.angle_alpha   90.00
_cell.angle_beta   90.00
_cell.angle_gamma   90.00
#
_symmetry.space_group_name_H-M   'P 1'
#
loop_
_entity.id
_entity.type
_entity.pdbx_description
1 polymer ?
#
loop_
_entity_poly.entity_id
_entity_poly.type
_entity_poly.pdbx_seq_one_letter_code
_entity_poly.pdbx_strand_id
1 'polypeptide(L)'
;MYFFDFPIISTESELPLYLFSIGLHELQPHIVREDGFSYPQILYCTKGSGILVLGGNRWTIKPYTAFFLPAGCPHEYYPQEDIWDIHWVAAAGFAAEDILRHFGFDEPRIFQLENIGVLEHNFRKMHEALAGDRIFGNYRAAGYL
;
A
#
# COMPACT_ATOMS: atom_id res chain seq x y z
N MET A 1 -13.99 5.46 8.02
CA MET A 1 -12.92 6.47 7.87
C MET A 1 -12.31 6.34 6.48
N TYR A 2 -11.92 7.46 5.93
CA TYR A 2 -11.28 7.50 4.62
C TYR A 2 -10.24 8.61 4.60
N PHE A 3 -9.03 8.30 4.16
CA PHE A 3 -8.04 9.30 3.81
C PHE A 3 -7.07 8.75 2.76
N PHE A 4 -6.45 9.64 2.04
CA PHE A 4 -5.26 9.34 1.25
C PHE A 4 -4.38 10.58 1.21
N ASP A 5 -3.07 10.36 1.14
CA ASP A 5 -2.08 11.41 1.00
C ASP A 5 -1.12 11.07 -0.14
N PHE A 6 -0.87 12.08 -0.97
CA PHE A 6 0.22 12.10 -1.92
C PHE A 6 1.19 13.18 -1.45
N PRO A 7 2.28 12.80 -0.77
CA PRO A 7 3.25 13.78 -0.30
C PRO A 7 3.76 14.66 -1.43
N ILE A 8 3.98 15.93 -1.14
CA ILE A 8 4.66 16.81 -2.09
C ILE A 8 6.11 16.37 -2.15
N ILE A 9 6.50 15.81 -3.30
CA ILE A 9 7.84 15.27 -3.48
C ILE A 9 8.84 16.40 -3.66
N SER A 10 9.90 16.37 -2.87
CA SER A 10 11.01 17.29 -2.98
C SER A 10 12.35 16.54 -2.93
N THR A 11 13.26 16.90 -2.03
CA THR A 11 14.57 16.26 -1.95
C THR A 11 14.54 14.80 -1.48
N GLU A 12 13.45 14.31 -0.85
CA GLU A 12 13.29 12.90 -0.51
C GLU A 12 13.27 12.00 -1.75
N SER A 13 12.99 12.55 -2.94
CA SER A 13 13.10 11.81 -4.20
C SER A 13 14.53 11.30 -4.49
N GLU A 14 15.53 11.83 -3.80
CA GLU A 14 16.91 11.36 -3.85
C GLU A 14 17.15 10.14 -2.97
N LEU A 15 16.22 9.80 -2.10
CA LEU A 15 16.31 8.61 -1.25
C LEU A 15 16.16 7.33 -2.06
N PRO A 16 16.81 6.24 -1.64
CA PRO A 16 16.63 4.94 -2.29
C PRO A 16 15.21 4.40 -2.16
N LEU A 17 14.50 4.78 -1.10
CA LEU A 17 13.11 4.39 -0.81
C LEU A 17 12.40 5.54 -0.13
N TYR A 18 11.23 5.90 -0.62
CA TYR A 18 10.38 6.91 0.02
C TYR A 18 8.90 6.63 -0.27
N LEU A 19 8.02 7.24 0.51
CA LEU A 19 6.59 7.06 0.41
C LEU A 19 6.02 7.92 -0.73
N PHE A 20 5.40 7.26 -1.73
CA PHE A 20 4.70 7.95 -2.82
C PHE A 20 3.25 8.29 -2.43
N SER A 21 2.53 7.34 -1.86
CA SER A 21 1.17 7.57 -1.35
C SER A 21 0.86 6.65 -0.18
N ILE A 22 -0.09 7.08 0.63
CA ILE A 22 -0.62 6.33 1.76
C ILE A 22 -2.10 6.62 1.89
N GLY A 23 -2.89 5.64 2.27
CA GLY A 23 -4.30 5.86 2.51
C GLY A 23 -5.00 4.67 3.12
N LEU A 24 -6.25 4.90 3.48
CA LEU A 24 -7.18 3.85 3.88
C LEU A 24 -8.58 4.19 3.40
N HIS A 25 -9.38 3.17 3.17
CA HIS A 25 -10.78 3.32 2.78
C HIS A 25 -11.61 2.21 3.39
N GLU A 26 -12.45 2.53 4.37
CA GLU A 26 -13.34 1.54 5.02
C GLU A 26 -14.40 0.99 4.06
N LEU A 27 -14.78 1.79 3.08
CA LEU A 27 -15.74 1.42 2.03
C LEU A 27 -15.01 1.34 0.69
N GLN A 28 -14.00 0.47 0.63
CA GLN A 28 -13.15 0.38 -0.56
C GLN A 28 -13.98 0.20 -1.82
N PRO A 29 -13.91 1.13 -2.78
CA PRO A 29 -14.65 0.99 -4.03
C PRO A 29 -13.99 -0.02 -4.97
N HIS A 30 -14.73 -0.38 -5.99
CA HIS A 30 -14.22 -1.21 -7.09
C HIS A 30 -13.12 -0.45 -7.85
N ILE A 31 -11.96 -1.05 -7.94
CA ILE A 31 -10.80 -0.51 -8.66
C ILE A 31 -10.42 -1.46 -9.79
N VAL A 32 -10.25 -0.90 -10.98
CA VAL A 32 -9.73 -1.61 -12.14
C VAL A 32 -8.56 -0.82 -12.70
N ARG A 33 -7.41 -1.48 -12.85
CA ARG A 33 -6.20 -0.90 -13.44
C ARG A 33 -5.64 -1.85 -14.48
N GLU A 34 -6.03 -1.66 -15.73
CA GLU A 34 -5.60 -2.53 -16.83
C GLU A 34 -4.11 -2.47 -17.11
N ASP A 35 -3.48 -1.33 -16.82
CA ASP A 35 -2.04 -1.11 -16.97
C ASP A 35 -1.30 -1.09 -15.61
N GLY A 36 -2.00 -1.44 -14.53
CA GLY A 36 -1.46 -1.40 -13.18
C GLY A 36 -1.30 0.01 -12.63
N PHE A 37 -0.67 0.09 -11.46
CA PHE A 37 -0.28 1.36 -10.84
C PHE A 37 1.19 1.64 -11.14
N SER A 38 1.58 2.91 -11.20
CA SER A 38 2.94 3.29 -11.60
C SER A 38 4.04 2.93 -10.59
N TYR A 39 3.64 2.66 -9.36
CA TYR A 39 4.56 2.34 -8.26
C TYR A 39 4.13 1.06 -7.56
N PRO A 40 5.08 0.33 -6.95
CA PRO A 40 4.73 -0.85 -6.17
C PRO A 40 3.87 -0.47 -4.97
N GLN A 41 2.89 -1.32 -4.66
CA GLN A 41 1.93 -1.11 -3.58
C GLN A 41 1.87 -2.32 -2.67
N ILE A 42 1.72 -2.06 -1.37
CA ILE A 42 1.31 -3.05 -0.39
C ILE A 42 -0.04 -2.60 0.17
N LEU A 43 -1.02 -3.48 0.10
CA LEU A 43 -2.38 -3.25 0.59
C LEU A 43 -2.72 -4.34 1.60
N TYR A 44 -3.49 -3.99 2.62
CA TYR A 44 -3.93 -4.98 3.61
C TYR A 44 -5.33 -4.67 4.11
N CYS A 45 -6.03 -5.74 4.50
CA CYS A 45 -7.40 -5.67 4.97
C CYS A 45 -7.45 -5.75 6.51
N THR A 46 -8.21 -4.85 7.12
CA THR A 46 -8.45 -4.85 8.56
C THR A 46 -9.84 -5.34 8.92
N LYS A 47 -10.84 -5.10 8.06
CA LYS A 47 -12.24 -5.49 8.27
C LYS A 47 -12.91 -5.84 6.96
N GLY A 48 -13.90 -6.73 7.02
CA GLY A 48 -14.69 -7.13 5.88
C GLY A 48 -13.95 -8.04 4.92
N SER A 49 -14.50 -8.22 3.73
CA SER A 49 -13.87 -9.03 2.69
C SER A 49 -14.12 -8.48 1.30
N GLY A 50 -13.21 -8.78 0.41
CA GLY A 50 -13.29 -8.42 -0.99
C GLY A 50 -12.56 -9.41 -1.86
N ILE A 51 -12.57 -9.15 -3.15
CA ILE A 51 -11.94 -10.00 -4.16
C ILE A 51 -10.81 -9.23 -4.83
N LEU A 52 -9.65 -9.88 -4.96
CA LEU A 52 -8.55 -9.45 -5.81
C LEU A 52 -8.49 -10.34 -7.05
N VAL A 53 -8.45 -9.73 -8.23
CA VAL A 53 -8.34 -10.41 -9.52
C VAL A 53 -6.96 -10.10 -10.13
N LEU A 54 -6.22 -11.16 -10.43
CA LEU A 54 -4.89 -11.10 -11.06
C LEU A 54 -4.83 -12.17 -12.16
N GLY A 55 -4.63 -11.74 -13.42
CA GLY A 55 -4.47 -12.68 -14.53
C GLY A 55 -5.64 -13.66 -14.68
N GLY A 56 -6.87 -13.23 -14.40
CA GLY A 56 -8.06 -14.07 -14.46
C GLY A 56 -8.31 -14.94 -13.24
N ASN A 57 -7.38 -15.01 -12.31
CA ASN A 57 -7.55 -15.72 -11.03
C ASN A 57 -8.11 -14.77 -9.97
N ARG A 58 -8.89 -15.33 -9.05
CA ARG A 58 -9.54 -14.58 -7.98
C ARG A 58 -9.12 -15.09 -6.61
N TRP A 59 -8.85 -14.15 -5.71
CA TRP A 59 -8.52 -14.43 -4.31
C TRP A 59 -9.42 -13.64 -3.40
N THR A 60 -9.90 -14.29 -2.34
CA THR A 60 -10.63 -13.61 -1.28
C THR A 60 -9.65 -12.94 -0.33
N ILE A 61 -9.81 -11.63 -0.14
CA ILE A 61 -9.00 -10.85 0.78
C ILE A 61 -9.82 -10.59 2.04
N LYS A 62 -9.44 -11.25 3.12
CA LYS A 62 -10.09 -11.20 4.44
C LYS A 62 -9.25 -10.35 5.40
N PRO A 63 -9.75 -10.06 6.62
CA PRO A 63 -8.94 -9.39 7.64
C PRO A 63 -7.62 -10.11 7.87
N TYR A 64 -6.57 -9.30 8.04
CA TYR A 64 -5.18 -9.74 8.23
C TYR A 64 -4.54 -10.41 7.01
N THR A 65 -5.14 -10.25 5.86
CA THR A 65 -4.56 -10.62 4.57
C THR A 65 -4.01 -9.37 3.90
N ALA A 66 -2.80 -9.48 3.40
CA ALA A 66 -2.15 -8.43 2.61
C ALA A 66 -1.87 -8.93 1.20
N PHE A 67 -1.70 -8.00 0.28
CA PHE A 67 -1.24 -8.31 -1.06
C PHE A 67 -0.29 -7.24 -1.57
N PHE A 68 0.71 -7.70 -2.31
CA PHE A 68 1.70 -6.88 -2.97
C PHE A 68 1.43 -6.85 -4.48
N LEU A 69 1.47 -5.66 -5.05
CA LEU A 69 1.32 -5.44 -6.48
C LEU A 69 2.55 -4.69 -7.00
N PRO A 70 3.37 -5.30 -7.87
CA PRO A 70 4.48 -4.59 -8.50
C PRO A 70 3.98 -3.43 -9.38
N ALA A 71 4.86 -2.48 -9.68
CA ALA A 71 4.56 -1.43 -10.64
C ALA A 71 4.17 -2.03 -11.99
N GLY A 72 3.12 -1.47 -12.61
CA GLY A 72 2.65 -1.89 -13.92
C GLY A 72 1.91 -3.23 -13.95
N CYS A 73 1.63 -3.84 -12.81
CA CYS A 73 0.90 -5.10 -12.74
C CYS A 73 -0.61 -4.87 -12.91
N PRO A 74 -1.24 -5.38 -13.98
CA PRO A 74 -2.70 -5.27 -14.14
C PRO A 74 -3.43 -5.94 -12.99
N HIS A 75 -4.45 -5.27 -12.45
CA HIS A 75 -5.21 -5.81 -11.34
C HIS A 75 -6.60 -5.20 -11.24
N GLU A 76 -7.45 -5.91 -10.53
CA GLU A 76 -8.79 -5.46 -10.17
C GLU A 76 -9.07 -5.90 -8.74
N TYR A 77 -9.73 -5.07 -7.93
CA TYR A 77 -10.24 -5.49 -6.64
C TYR A 77 -11.55 -4.78 -6.31
N TYR A 78 -12.43 -5.49 -5.63
CA TYR A 78 -13.77 -4.98 -5.30
C TYR A 78 -14.30 -5.61 -4.00
N PRO A 79 -15.17 -4.89 -3.26
CA PRO A 79 -15.74 -5.42 -2.02
C PRO A 79 -16.73 -6.55 -2.28
N GLN A 80 -16.82 -7.48 -1.33
CA GLN A 80 -17.89 -8.50 -1.24
C GLN A 80 -18.90 -8.18 -0.14
N GLU A 81 -18.54 -7.31 0.78
CA GLU A 81 -19.35 -6.89 1.92
C GLU A 81 -19.51 -5.38 1.90
N ASP A 82 -20.47 -4.86 2.69
CA ASP A 82 -20.72 -3.42 2.80
C ASP A 82 -19.50 -2.68 3.33
N ILE A 83 -18.76 -3.30 4.23
CA ILE A 83 -17.50 -2.79 4.73
C ILE A 83 -16.36 -3.66 4.21
N TRP A 84 -15.38 -3.03 3.61
CA TRP A 84 -14.10 -3.66 3.26
C TRP A 84 -13.01 -2.61 3.45
N ASP A 85 -12.40 -2.65 4.63
CA ASP A 85 -11.42 -1.66 5.04
C ASP A 85 -10.05 -2.04 4.54
N ILE A 86 -9.57 -1.30 3.55
CA ILE A 86 -8.25 -1.47 2.92
C ILE A 86 -7.35 -0.30 3.26
N HIS A 87 -6.17 -0.63 3.73
CA HIS A 87 -5.08 0.31 3.94
C HIS A 87 -4.00 0.05 2.89
N TRP A 88 -3.36 1.09 2.39
CA TRP A 88 -2.31 0.93 1.38
C TRP A 88 -1.16 1.90 1.57
N VAL A 89 0.02 1.47 1.11
CA VAL A 89 1.18 2.31 0.88
C VAL A 89 1.71 2.04 -0.53
N ALA A 90 2.16 3.08 -1.20
CA ALA A 90 2.89 2.97 -2.44
C ALA A 90 4.30 3.55 -2.25
N ALA A 91 5.29 2.81 -2.68
CA ALA A 91 6.69 3.16 -2.49
C ALA A 91 7.32 3.61 -3.80
N ALA A 92 8.25 4.57 -3.70
CA ALA A 92 9.05 5.05 -4.82
C ALA A 92 10.51 5.16 -4.38
N GLY A 93 11.40 5.50 -5.30
CA GLY A 93 12.84 5.65 -5.04
C GLY A 93 13.68 4.84 -6.00
N PHE A 94 14.93 5.27 -6.20
CA PHE A 94 15.81 4.67 -7.20
C PHE A 94 16.15 3.20 -6.89
N ALA A 95 16.04 2.76 -5.65
CA ALA A 95 16.29 1.39 -5.22
C ALA A 95 15.04 0.65 -4.72
N ALA A 96 13.84 1.24 -4.88
CA ALA A 96 12.61 0.65 -4.34
C ALA A 96 12.37 -0.77 -4.83
N GLU A 97 12.48 -1.02 -6.14
CA GLU A 97 12.29 -2.36 -6.71
C GLU A 97 13.33 -3.36 -6.22
N ASP A 98 14.60 -2.96 -6.15
CA ASP A 98 15.67 -3.82 -5.67
C ASP A 98 15.51 -4.17 -4.19
N ILE A 99 15.12 -3.20 -3.36
CA ILE A 99 14.85 -3.41 -1.94
C ILE A 99 13.68 -4.39 -1.77
N LEU A 100 12.57 -4.16 -2.48
CA LEU A 100 11.40 -5.03 -2.42
C LEU A 100 11.72 -6.45 -2.88
N ARG A 101 12.45 -6.59 -3.99
CA ARG A 101 12.89 -7.89 -4.50
C ARG A 101 13.76 -8.63 -3.48
N HIS A 102 14.63 -7.92 -2.78
CA HIS A 102 15.46 -8.51 -1.73
C HIS A 102 14.62 -9.19 -0.64
N PHE A 103 13.44 -8.65 -0.33
CA PHE A 103 12.50 -9.22 0.62
C PHE A 103 11.47 -10.16 -0.01
N GLY A 104 11.64 -10.54 -1.29
CA GLY A 104 10.75 -11.47 -1.98
C GLY A 104 9.53 -10.84 -2.63
N PHE A 105 9.52 -9.51 -2.79
CA PHE A 105 8.44 -8.78 -3.42
C PHE A 105 8.82 -8.34 -4.84
N ASP A 106 8.86 -9.27 -5.78
CA ASP A 106 9.12 -9.03 -7.19
C ASP A 106 7.93 -9.38 -8.10
N GLU A 107 7.04 -10.24 -7.64
CA GLU A 107 5.82 -10.63 -8.33
C GLU A 107 4.59 -10.37 -7.43
N PRO A 108 3.37 -10.34 -8.00
CA PRO A 108 2.16 -10.25 -7.19
C PRO A 108 2.14 -11.34 -6.12
N ARG A 109 1.85 -10.96 -4.90
CA ARG A 109 1.89 -11.89 -3.77
C ARG A 109 0.76 -11.60 -2.80
N ILE A 110 0.10 -12.66 -2.34
CA ILE A 110 -0.92 -12.60 -1.29
C ILE A 110 -0.36 -13.33 -0.08
N PHE A 111 -0.42 -12.71 1.09
CA PHE A 111 0.17 -13.30 2.30
C PHE A 111 -0.62 -12.93 3.55
N GLN A 112 -0.51 -13.76 4.58
CA GLN A 112 -1.14 -13.55 5.88
C GLN A 112 -0.23 -12.71 6.77
N LEU A 113 -0.84 -11.81 7.54
CA LEU A 113 -0.14 -10.97 8.51
C LEU A 113 -0.19 -11.64 9.89
N GLU A 114 0.97 -11.90 10.46
CA GLU A 114 1.07 -12.49 11.80
C GLU A 114 0.91 -11.43 12.89
N ASN A 115 1.42 -10.21 12.65
CA ASN A 115 1.37 -9.12 13.62
C ASN A 115 0.91 -7.82 12.96
N ILE A 116 -0.41 -7.68 12.83
CA ILE A 116 -1.01 -6.49 12.26
C ILE A 116 -0.75 -5.25 13.12
N GLY A 117 -0.55 -5.40 14.42
CA GLY A 117 -0.31 -4.28 15.33
C GLY A 117 0.94 -3.48 14.98
N VAL A 118 2.03 -4.15 14.61
CA VAL A 118 3.26 -3.48 14.17
C VAL A 118 3.03 -2.73 12.86
N LEU A 119 2.34 -3.37 11.92
CA LEU A 119 2.03 -2.76 10.62
C LEU A 119 1.14 -1.53 10.79
N GLU A 120 0.09 -1.63 11.58
CA GLU A 120 -0.82 -0.52 11.89
C GLU A 120 -0.09 0.63 12.63
N HIS A 121 0.82 0.30 13.53
CA HIS A 121 1.63 1.29 14.22
C HIS A 121 2.49 2.09 13.23
N ASN A 122 3.21 1.40 12.35
CA ASN A 122 4.05 2.06 11.35
C ASN A 122 3.22 2.85 10.33
N PHE A 123 2.09 2.30 9.90
CA PHE A 123 1.15 2.99 9.02
C PHE A 123 0.69 4.32 9.63
N ARG A 124 0.27 4.29 10.88
CA ARG A 124 -0.16 5.51 11.59
C ARG A 124 0.99 6.51 11.74
N LYS A 125 2.21 6.03 12.05
CA LYS A 125 3.39 6.90 12.15
C LYS A 125 3.75 7.57 10.83
N MET A 126 3.63 6.87 9.72
CA MET A 126 3.80 7.49 8.40
C MET A 126 2.79 8.61 8.17
N HIS A 127 1.52 8.36 8.46
CA HIS A 127 0.47 9.35 8.30
C HIS A 127 0.67 10.56 9.20
N GLU A 128 0.97 10.35 10.49
CA GLU A 128 1.26 11.43 11.44
C GLU A 128 2.46 12.27 10.99
N ALA A 129 3.51 11.64 10.49
CA ALA A 129 4.69 12.34 10.00
C ALA A 129 4.38 13.28 8.83
N LEU A 130 3.55 12.83 7.89
CA LEU A 130 3.13 13.66 6.75
C LEU A 130 2.24 14.83 7.17
N ALA A 131 1.35 14.61 8.14
CA ALA A 131 0.43 15.64 8.62
C ALA A 131 1.12 16.68 9.52
N GLY A 132 2.17 16.27 10.25
CA GLY A 132 2.79 17.10 11.30
C GLY A 132 3.86 18.06 10.82
N ASP A 133 4.64 17.71 9.83
CA ASP A 133 5.81 18.48 9.41
C ASP A 133 5.98 18.42 7.89
N ARG A 134 5.75 19.54 7.23
CA ARG A 134 5.85 19.61 5.77
C ARG A 134 7.28 19.60 5.23
N ILE A 135 8.27 19.92 6.07
CA ILE A 135 9.67 19.97 5.65
C ILE A 135 10.34 18.60 5.81
N PHE A 136 10.20 17.98 7.00
CA PHE A 136 10.86 16.72 7.33
C PHE A 136 9.91 15.52 7.39
N GLY A 137 8.59 15.74 7.26
CA GLY A 137 7.58 14.70 7.34
C GLY A 137 7.80 13.57 6.35
N ASN A 138 8.16 13.90 5.11
CA ASN A 138 8.42 12.91 4.06
C ASN A 138 9.63 12.04 4.38
N TYR A 139 10.68 12.61 4.97
CA TYR A 139 11.86 11.86 5.42
C TYR A 139 11.53 10.93 6.58
N ARG A 140 10.73 11.41 7.54
CA ARG A 140 10.26 10.58 8.66
C ARG A 140 9.36 9.45 8.17
N ALA A 141 8.43 9.75 7.27
CA ALA A 141 7.57 8.75 6.68
C ALA A 141 8.38 7.66 5.95
N ALA A 142 9.41 8.05 5.20
CA ALA A 142 10.31 7.10 4.55
C ALA A 142 10.99 6.16 5.55
N GLY A 143 11.33 6.66 6.74
CA GLY A 143 11.95 5.86 7.79
C GLY A 143 11.01 4.80 8.40
N TYR A 144 9.69 5.02 8.32
CA TYR A 144 8.69 4.04 8.78
C TYR A 144 8.24 3.07 7.69
N LEU A 145 8.53 3.38 6.44
CA LEU A 145 8.19 2.56 5.29
C LEU A 145 9.05 1.28 5.24
#